data_c61ed47f05ed5de2194ee4800c2f5e74
#
_entry.id   c61ed47f05ed5de2194ee4800c2f5e74
#
_cell.length_a   1.000
_cell.length_b   1.000
_cell.length_c   1.000
_cell.angle_alpha   90.00
_cell.angle_beta   90.00
_cell.angle_gamma   90.00
#
_symmetry.space_group_name_H-M   'P 1'
#
loop_
_entity.id
_entity.type
_entity.pdbx_description
1 polymer ?
#
loop_
_entity_poly.entity_id
_entity_poly.type
_entity_poly.pdbx_seq_one_letter_code
_entity_poly.pdbx_strand_id
1 'polypeptide(L)'
;MVGLAWRDISDAVQAKFKDVPEPARQKQIEDLTRQTYYVYIFLDLYARMDDLRSRGIMSPNDDMIVQWKRSWLPNLMTSELGRWMLDNNLMEYYSESMIKDLREAAGAPGSSPTPPASTR
;
A
#
# COMPACT_ATOMS: atom_id res chain seq x y z
N MET A 1 11.29 -9.25 11.16
CA MET A 1 10.66 -8.47 10.08
C MET A 1 10.33 -7.06 10.51
N VAL A 2 9.73 -6.90 11.69
CA VAL A 2 9.37 -5.56 12.15
C VAL A 2 10.57 -4.63 12.16
N GLY A 3 11.72 -5.11 12.64
CA GLY A 3 12.91 -4.27 12.69
C GLY A 3 13.43 -3.86 11.32
N LEU A 4 13.39 -4.79 10.35
CA LEU A 4 13.81 -4.49 9.00
C LEU A 4 12.86 -3.48 8.35
N ALA A 5 11.55 -3.72 8.50
CA ALA A 5 10.56 -2.81 7.93
C ALA A 5 10.74 -1.41 8.49
N TRP A 6 10.98 -1.31 9.80
CA TRP A 6 11.19 -0.02 10.43
C TRP A 6 12.37 0.72 9.83
N ARG A 7 13.50 0.01 9.65
CA ARG A 7 14.71 0.61 9.09
C ARG A 7 14.47 1.09 7.67
N ASP A 8 13.83 0.26 6.85
CA ASP A 8 13.57 0.60 5.47
C ASP A 8 12.63 1.80 5.36
N ILE A 9 11.62 1.86 6.22
CA ILE A 9 10.70 2.98 6.26
C ILE A 9 11.47 4.25 6.61
N SER A 10 12.26 4.20 7.65
CA SER A 10 13.01 5.36 8.11
C SER A 10 13.94 5.88 7.03
N ASP A 11 14.68 4.99 6.37
CA ASP A 11 15.61 5.37 5.33
C ASP A 11 14.88 6.01 4.16
N ALA A 12 13.77 5.41 3.72
CA ALA A 12 13.02 5.93 2.58
C ALA A 12 12.39 7.29 2.89
N VAL A 13 11.84 7.44 4.09
CA VAL A 13 11.22 8.69 4.50
C VAL A 13 12.24 9.81 4.57
N GLN A 14 13.39 9.52 5.18
CA GLN A 14 14.43 10.54 5.31
C GLN A 14 14.97 10.94 3.94
N ALA A 15 15.13 9.99 3.04
CA ALA A 15 15.61 10.29 1.70
C ALA A 15 14.64 11.21 0.95
N LYS A 16 13.35 11.02 1.16
CA LYS A 16 12.34 11.83 0.49
C LYS A 16 12.42 13.31 0.89
N PHE A 17 12.80 13.59 2.12
CA PHE A 17 12.81 14.95 2.64
C PHE A 17 14.21 15.50 2.91
N LYS A 18 15.24 14.89 2.32
CA LYS A 18 16.61 15.28 2.62
C LYS A 18 16.91 16.73 2.29
N ASP A 19 16.22 17.30 1.32
CA ASP A 19 16.47 18.67 0.87
C ASP A 19 15.52 19.67 1.52
N VAL A 20 14.65 19.23 2.41
CA VAL A 20 13.73 20.13 3.10
C VAL A 20 14.43 20.66 4.36
N PRO A 21 14.46 21.99 4.56
CA PRO A 21 15.13 22.54 5.73
C PRO A 21 14.35 22.31 7.02
N GLU A 22 15.08 22.29 8.13
CA GLU A 22 14.46 22.22 9.45
C GLU A 22 13.80 23.56 9.77
N PRO A 23 12.73 23.57 10.59
CA PRO A 23 12.13 22.40 11.27
C PRO A 23 11.06 21.69 10.45
N ALA A 24 10.77 22.17 9.23
CA ALA A 24 9.74 21.58 8.39
C ALA A 24 10.06 20.12 8.06
N ARG A 25 11.34 19.82 7.88
CA ARG A 25 11.74 18.44 7.55
C ARG A 25 11.31 17.45 8.61
N GLN A 26 11.54 17.76 9.87
CA GLN A 26 11.20 16.84 10.95
C GLN A 26 9.70 16.56 10.99
N LYS A 27 8.90 17.60 10.82
CA LYS A 27 7.46 17.42 10.84
C LYS A 27 6.98 16.57 9.67
N GLN A 28 7.52 16.80 8.49
CA GLN A 28 7.14 16.04 7.32
C GLN A 28 7.55 14.58 7.44
N ILE A 29 8.73 14.33 8.04
CA ILE A 29 9.18 12.97 8.30
C ILE A 29 8.20 12.27 9.24
N GLU A 30 7.80 12.94 10.32
CA GLU A 30 6.86 12.34 11.28
C GLU A 30 5.52 12.05 10.64
N ASP A 31 5.02 12.99 9.86
CA ASP A 31 3.71 12.83 9.22
C ASP A 31 3.72 11.66 8.24
N LEU A 32 4.75 11.58 7.39
CA LEU A 32 4.82 10.49 6.41
C LEU A 32 5.04 9.15 7.08
N THR A 33 5.84 9.12 8.15
CA THR A 33 6.06 7.88 8.89
C THR A 33 4.75 7.36 9.46
N ARG A 34 3.94 8.25 10.03
CA ARG A 34 2.64 7.88 10.58
C ARG A 34 1.71 7.36 9.50
N GLN A 35 1.66 8.05 8.36
CA GLN A 35 0.83 7.63 7.24
C GLN A 35 1.25 6.25 6.72
N THR A 36 2.55 6.01 6.66
CA THR A 36 3.08 4.73 6.20
C THR A 36 2.63 3.60 7.13
N TYR A 37 2.64 3.84 8.44
CA TYR A 37 2.16 2.82 9.39
C TYR A 37 0.68 2.56 9.22
N TYR A 38 -0.13 3.57 8.96
CA TYR A 38 -1.55 3.35 8.72
C TYR A 38 -1.76 2.49 7.48
N VAL A 39 -0.96 2.69 6.44
CA VAL A 39 -1.04 1.85 5.24
C VAL A 39 -0.71 0.40 5.60
N TYR A 40 0.32 0.18 6.39
CA TYR A 40 0.67 -1.19 6.78
C TYR A 40 -0.45 -1.86 7.59
N ILE A 41 -1.08 -1.13 8.50
CA ILE A 41 -2.20 -1.69 9.26
C ILE A 41 -3.31 -2.13 8.30
N PHE A 42 -3.60 -1.28 7.33
CA PHE A 42 -4.61 -1.55 6.33
C PHE A 42 -4.25 -2.78 5.48
N LEU A 43 -3.01 -2.84 5.00
CA LEU A 43 -2.55 -3.95 4.19
C LEU A 43 -2.42 -5.24 4.98
N ASP A 44 -2.11 -5.16 6.27
CA ASP A 44 -2.05 -6.34 7.12
C ASP A 44 -3.42 -7.00 7.25
N LEU A 45 -4.48 -6.19 7.30
CA LEU A 45 -5.83 -6.72 7.30
C LEU A 45 -6.12 -7.46 6.00
N TYR A 46 -5.72 -6.89 4.87
CA TYR A 46 -5.91 -7.56 3.59
C TYR A 46 -5.10 -8.86 3.54
N ALA A 47 -3.86 -8.83 4.03
CA ALA A 47 -3.01 -10.01 4.05
C ALA A 47 -3.66 -11.14 4.86
N ARG A 48 -4.31 -10.77 5.97
CA ARG A 48 -5.00 -11.75 6.80
C ARG A 48 -6.18 -12.36 6.06
N MET A 49 -6.95 -11.54 5.35
CA MET A 49 -8.06 -12.05 4.56
C MET A 49 -7.57 -12.95 3.42
N ASP A 50 -6.47 -12.55 2.78
CA ASP A 50 -5.90 -13.34 1.70
C ASP A 50 -5.43 -14.70 2.21
N ASP A 51 -4.85 -14.75 3.40
CA ASP A 51 -4.44 -15.99 4.03
C ASP A 51 -5.65 -16.88 4.32
N LEU A 52 -6.71 -16.31 4.87
CA LEU A 52 -7.91 -17.07 5.16
C LEU A 52 -8.55 -17.63 3.88
N ARG A 53 -8.52 -16.84 2.82
CA ARG A 53 -9.04 -17.28 1.54
C ARG A 53 -8.20 -18.43 0.98
N SER A 54 -6.88 -18.34 1.08
CA SER A 54 -6.00 -19.38 0.54
C SER A 54 -6.15 -20.69 1.30
N ARG A 55 -6.57 -20.62 2.56
CA ARG A 55 -6.81 -21.82 3.37
C ARG A 55 -8.23 -22.35 3.21
N GLY A 56 -9.04 -21.72 2.39
CA GLY A 56 -10.42 -22.16 2.19
C GLY A 56 -11.36 -21.79 3.31
N ILE A 57 -10.92 -20.99 4.27
CA ILE A 57 -11.75 -20.55 5.38
C ILE A 57 -12.69 -19.43 4.95
N MET A 58 -12.21 -18.56 4.07
CA MET A 58 -12.99 -17.45 3.54
C MET A 58 -13.18 -17.65 2.04
N SER A 59 -14.40 -17.40 1.58
CA SER A 59 -14.70 -17.54 0.15
C SER A 59 -13.97 -16.46 -0.65
N PRO A 60 -13.45 -16.80 -1.85
CA PRO A 60 -12.86 -15.77 -2.72
C PRO A 60 -13.89 -14.75 -3.19
N ASN A 61 -15.16 -15.06 -3.08
CA ASN A 61 -16.26 -14.15 -3.43
C ASN A 61 -16.85 -13.45 -2.24
N ASP A 62 -16.21 -13.56 -1.06
CA ASP A 62 -16.67 -12.85 0.11
C ASP A 62 -16.73 -11.35 -0.20
N ASP A 63 -17.82 -10.71 0.24
CA ASP A 63 -18.03 -9.29 -0.08
C ASP A 63 -16.86 -8.42 0.34
N MET A 64 -16.25 -8.74 1.47
CA MET A 64 -15.13 -7.93 1.96
C MET A 64 -13.95 -8.01 1.01
N ILE A 65 -13.60 -9.20 0.54
CA ILE A 65 -12.49 -9.38 -0.40
C ILE A 65 -12.79 -8.69 -1.71
N VAL A 66 -13.99 -8.86 -2.22
CA VAL A 66 -14.41 -8.22 -3.47
C VAL A 66 -14.31 -6.71 -3.35
N GLN A 67 -14.77 -6.16 -2.22
CA GLN A 67 -14.73 -4.72 -2.02
C GLN A 67 -13.30 -4.19 -1.94
N TRP A 68 -12.41 -4.93 -1.27
CA TRP A 68 -11.01 -4.55 -1.19
C TRP A 68 -10.37 -4.49 -2.58
N LYS A 69 -10.58 -5.54 -3.38
CA LYS A 69 -9.95 -5.61 -4.70
C LYS A 69 -10.52 -4.60 -5.68
N ARG A 70 -11.81 -4.32 -5.57
CA ARG A 70 -12.47 -3.44 -6.52
C ARG A 70 -12.23 -1.97 -6.22
N SER A 71 -12.17 -1.62 -4.97
CA SER A 71 -12.21 -0.22 -4.58
C SER A 71 -11.02 0.20 -3.72
N TRP A 72 -10.81 -0.45 -2.59
CA TRP A 72 -9.85 0.05 -1.61
C TRP A 72 -8.40 -0.10 -2.06
N LEU A 73 -8.03 -1.26 -2.60
CA LEU A 73 -6.67 -1.45 -3.09
C LEU A 73 -6.34 -0.52 -4.25
N PRO A 74 -7.17 -0.42 -5.29
CA PRO A 74 -6.86 0.52 -6.37
C PRO A 74 -6.76 1.96 -5.89
N ASN A 75 -7.65 2.38 -4.99
CA ASN A 75 -7.58 3.74 -4.47
C ASN A 75 -6.29 3.98 -3.71
N LEU A 76 -5.87 3.03 -2.88
CA LEU A 76 -4.63 3.15 -2.13
C LEU A 76 -3.43 3.14 -3.07
N MET A 77 -3.38 2.17 -3.98
CA MET A 77 -2.17 1.94 -4.78
C MET A 77 -1.99 2.94 -5.90
N THR A 78 -3.05 3.65 -6.29
CA THR A 78 -2.90 4.73 -7.26
C THR A 78 -2.67 6.07 -6.58
N SER A 79 -2.73 6.13 -5.26
CA SER A 79 -2.41 7.34 -4.52
C SER A 79 -0.89 7.59 -4.56
N GLU A 80 -0.51 8.82 -4.32
CA GLU A 80 0.89 9.18 -4.26
C GLU A 80 1.62 8.38 -3.19
N LEU A 81 0.99 8.23 -2.02
CA LEU A 81 1.59 7.48 -0.92
C LEU A 81 1.78 6.01 -1.27
N GLY A 82 0.76 5.37 -1.82
CA GLY A 82 0.85 3.97 -2.19
C GLY A 82 1.91 3.71 -3.24
N ARG A 83 1.97 4.57 -4.24
CA ARG A 83 2.98 4.45 -5.28
C ARG A 83 4.39 4.67 -4.74
N TRP A 84 4.56 5.66 -3.87
CA TRP A 84 5.85 5.90 -3.26
C TRP A 84 6.30 4.69 -2.44
N MET A 85 5.41 4.09 -1.69
CA MET A 85 5.75 2.90 -0.91
C MET A 85 6.14 1.73 -1.81
N LEU A 86 5.39 1.52 -2.89
CA LEU A 86 5.68 0.43 -3.81
C LEU A 86 7.02 0.67 -4.52
N ASP A 87 7.27 1.89 -4.97
CA ASP A 87 8.49 2.23 -5.69
C ASP A 87 9.73 2.11 -4.80
N ASN A 88 9.57 2.25 -3.50
CA ASN A 88 10.68 2.14 -2.56
C ASN A 88 10.74 0.77 -1.89
N ASN A 89 10.05 -0.21 -2.45
CA ASN A 89 10.10 -1.60 -1.99
C ASN A 89 9.64 -1.77 -0.55
N LEU A 90 8.75 -0.90 -0.09
CA LEU A 90 8.25 -0.96 1.28
C LEU A 90 7.12 -1.97 1.44
N MET A 91 6.70 -2.62 0.35
CA MET A 91 5.62 -3.60 0.39
C MET A 91 6.11 -5.02 0.11
N GLU A 92 7.42 -5.24 0.09
CA GLU A 92 7.98 -6.55 -0.26
C GLU A 92 7.93 -7.57 0.87
N TYR A 93 7.41 -7.17 2.01
CA TYR A 93 7.28 -8.08 3.16
C TYR A 93 6.07 -9.00 3.05
N TYR A 94 5.22 -8.77 2.08
CA TYR A 94 4.01 -9.55 1.88
C TYR A 94 4.28 -10.73 0.94
N SER A 95 3.32 -11.64 0.85
CA SER A 95 3.45 -12.80 -0.02
C SER A 95 3.52 -12.38 -1.48
N GLU A 96 4.06 -13.28 -2.31
CA GLU A 96 4.15 -12.98 -3.74
C GLU A 96 2.78 -12.74 -4.36
N SER A 97 1.77 -13.50 -3.95
CA SER A 97 0.43 -13.30 -4.49
C SER A 97 -0.13 -11.95 -4.10
N MET A 98 0.14 -11.51 -2.87
CA MET A 98 -0.32 -10.20 -2.44
C MET A 98 0.42 -9.08 -3.16
N ILE A 99 1.74 -9.22 -3.31
CA ILE A 99 2.52 -8.23 -4.05
C ILE A 99 1.99 -8.10 -5.48
N LYS A 100 1.65 -9.23 -6.09
CA LYS A 100 1.07 -9.20 -7.42
C LYS A 100 -0.23 -8.40 -7.44
N ASP A 101 -1.11 -8.64 -6.46
CA ASP A 101 -2.35 -7.89 -6.35
C ASP A 101 -2.10 -6.39 -6.20
N LEU A 102 -1.11 -6.03 -5.38
CA LEU A 102 -0.78 -4.62 -5.16
C LEU A 102 -0.25 -3.97 -6.43
N ARG A 103 0.62 -4.67 -7.17
CA ARG A 103 1.16 -4.13 -8.40
C ARG A 103 0.08 -3.98 -9.47
N GLU A 104 -0.83 -4.94 -9.55
CA GLU A 104 -1.94 -4.85 -10.47
C GLU A 104 -2.83 -3.67 -10.15
N ALA A 105 -3.10 -3.46 -8.87
CA ALA A 105 -3.91 -2.32 -8.44
C ALA A 105 -3.24 -0.99 -8.76
N ALA A 106 -1.91 -0.93 -8.62
CA ALA A 106 -1.15 0.29 -8.84
C ALA A 106 -0.94 0.58 -10.32
N GLY A 107 -0.65 -0.46 -11.08
CA GLY A 107 -0.21 -0.30 -12.44
C GLY A 107 -1.22 -0.64 -13.48
N ALA A 108 -2.40 -1.10 -13.08
CA ALA A 108 -3.41 -1.45 -14.05
C ALA A 108 -3.74 -0.21 -14.89
N PRO A 109 -3.51 -0.28 -16.19
CA PRO A 109 -3.87 0.86 -17.04
C PRO A 109 -5.34 1.23 -16.90
N GLY A 110 -6.14 0.22 -16.63
CA GLY A 110 -7.55 0.46 -16.38
C GLY A 110 -7.79 1.19 -15.10
N SER A 111 -6.87 1.12 -14.19
CA SER A 111 -7.00 1.84 -12.93
C SER A 111 -6.57 3.28 -13.08
N SER A 112 -5.99 3.60 -14.19
CA SER A 112 -5.82 4.99 -14.40
C SER A 112 -7.21 5.54 -14.55
N PRO A 113 -7.46 6.34 -13.78
CA PRO A 113 -8.80 6.69 -13.44
C PRO A 113 -9.60 7.22 -14.56
N THR A 114 -9.50 7.01 -15.16
CA THR A 114 -10.37 7.36 -15.94
C THR A 114 -11.39 6.91 -16.02
N PRO A 115 -11.40 6.84 -15.78
CA PRO A 115 -12.22 6.69 -15.84
C PRO A 115 -13.05 6.67 -16.01
N PRO A 116 -13.18 6.47 -16.11
CA PRO A 116 -14.01 6.22 -16.22
C PRO A 116 -14.74 6.37 -16.39
N ALA A 117 -14.54 6.24 -16.59
CA ALA A 117 -15.17 6.22 -16.66
C ALA A 117 -15.61 6.23 -16.77
N SER A 118 -15.35 6.10 -17.00
CA SER A 118 -15.82 5.91 -16.98
C SER A 118 -16.22 5.69 -16.85
N THR A 119 -16.19 5.44 -17.06
CA THR A 119 -16.64 5.14 -16.85
C THR A 119 -17.11 5.09 -16.53
N ARG A 120 -17.29 4.93 -16.59
CA ARG A 120 -17.75 4.86 -16.19
C ARG A 120 -18.42 4.82 -16.24
#